data_f6eabd82088178aa54a5149483504e3e
#
_entry.id   f6eabd82088178aa54a5149483504e3e
#
_cell.length_a   1.000
_cell.length_b   1.000
_cell.length_c   1.000
_cell.angle_alpha   90.00
_cell.angle_beta   90.00
_cell.angle_gamma   90.00
#
_symmetry.space_group_name_H-M   'P 1'
#
loop_
_entity.id
_entity.type
_entity.pdbx_description
1 polymer ?
#
loop_
_entity_poly.entity_id
_entity_poly.type
_entity_poly.pdbx_seq_one_letter_code
_entity_poly.pdbx_strand_id
1 'polypeptide(L)'
;DYFVDNIKRATDAGLQIGVYFTSQAITEEEAVEESNIVLENIKDYKITYPVAFDMSFVDNDTTRIETVSRADKTKITKAFLDTIEAAGYKPLIYGDKEWLIKEIDLSKLSAYDVWLSQMEDVPDYPYRFTMWQYANDVTIDGIAGYANMNISFIDYSEK
;
A
#
# COMPACT_ATOMS: atom_id res chain seq x y z
N ASP A 1 15.43 4.54 -9.54
CA ASP A 1 16.85 4.27 -9.21
C ASP A 1 17.04 3.81 -7.77
N TYR A 2 16.40 4.45 -6.76
CA TYR A 2 16.56 4.06 -5.36
C TYR A 2 15.91 2.73 -4.98
N PHE A 3 14.86 2.29 -5.69
CA PHE A 3 14.13 1.07 -5.36
C PHE A 3 15.05 -0.17 -5.34
N VAL A 4 15.80 -0.37 -6.43
CA VAL A 4 16.70 -1.54 -6.58
C VAL A 4 17.78 -1.57 -5.51
N ASP A 5 18.41 -0.41 -5.24
CA ASP A 5 19.44 -0.31 -4.21
C ASP A 5 18.87 -0.56 -2.81
N ASN A 6 17.71 -0.02 -2.50
CA ASN A 6 17.06 -0.15 -1.20
C ASN A 6 16.61 -1.59 -0.94
N ILE A 7 15.91 -2.22 -1.90
CA ILE A 7 15.42 -3.59 -1.73
C ILE A 7 16.59 -4.58 -1.60
N LYS A 8 17.67 -4.37 -2.36
CA LYS A 8 18.88 -5.20 -2.26
C LYS A 8 19.51 -5.06 -0.88
N ARG A 9 19.75 -3.85 -0.41
CA ARG A 9 20.35 -3.61 0.91
C ARG A 9 19.49 -4.14 2.06
N ALA A 10 18.17 -4.00 1.96
CA ALA A 10 17.24 -4.54 2.95
C ALA A 10 17.30 -6.08 2.97
N THR A 11 17.35 -6.71 1.79
CA THR A 11 17.52 -8.16 1.65
C THR A 11 18.83 -8.64 2.26
N ASP A 12 19.94 -7.98 1.92
CA ASP A 12 21.27 -8.31 2.42
C ASP A 12 21.39 -8.15 3.95
N ALA A 13 20.62 -7.20 4.51
CA ALA A 13 20.51 -6.99 5.96
C ALA A 13 19.56 -7.98 6.67
N GLY A 14 18.89 -8.86 5.93
CA GLY A 14 17.96 -9.85 6.49
C GLY A 14 16.63 -9.24 6.97
N LEU A 15 16.24 -8.07 6.48
CA LEU A 15 14.98 -7.43 6.83
C LEU A 15 13.80 -8.13 6.13
N GLN A 16 12.65 -8.12 6.78
CA GLN A 16 11.39 -8.49 6.15
C GLN A 16 10.96 -7.38 5.20
N ILE A 17 10.54 -7.73 3.99
CA ILE A 17 10.31 -6.77 2.91
C ILE A 17 8.88 -6.86 2.43
N GLY A 18 8.18 -5.73 2.48
CA GLY A 18 6.98 -5.44 1.71
C GLY A 18 7.23 -4.28 0.76
N VAL A 19 6.33 -4.07 -0.16
CA VAL A 19 6.38 -2.95 -1.09
C VAL A 19 5.03 -2.25 -1.16
N TYR A 20 5.03 -0.98 -1.54
CA TYR A 20 3.79 -0.27 -1.85
C TYR A 20 3.93 0.44 -3.21
N PHE A 21 2.79 0.67 -3.83
CA PHE A 21 2.70 1.36 -5.11
C PHE A 21 1.63 2.45 -5.03
N THR A 22 2.03 3.69 -5.34
CA THR A 22 1.10 4.82 -5.40
C THR A 22 0.50 4.91 -6.79
N SER A 23 -0.77 4.57 -6.89
CA SER A 23 -1.53 4.49 -8.13
C SER A 23 -2.14 5.82 -8.54
N GLN A 24 -2.15 6.07 -9.82
CA GLN A 24 -2.94 7.11 -10.48
C GLN A 24 -3.84 6.52 -11.57
N ALA A 25 -4.14 5.24 -11.48
CA ALA A 25 -5.05 4.55 -12.40
C ALA A 25 -6.46 5.13 -12.35
N ILE A 26 -7.08 5.29 -13.51
CA ILE A 26 -8.47 5.73 -13.67
C ILE A 26 -9.36 4.65 -14.28
N THR A 27 -8.78 3.52 -14.66
CA THR A 27 -9.48 2.32 -15.14
C THR A 27 -8.93 1.05 -14.49
N GLU A 28 -9.68 -0.04 -14.56
CA GLU A 28 -9.26 -1.36 -14.07
C GLU A 28 -8.07 -1.89 -14.90
N GLU A 29 -8.04 -1.61 -16.20
CA GLU A 29 -6.93 -2.00 -17.08
C GLU A 29 -5.62 -1.33 -16.67
N GLU A 30 -5.66 -0.02 -16.38
CA GLU A 30 -4.47 0.71 -15.89
C GLU A 30 -3.99 0.12 -14.55
N ALA A 31 -4.90 -0.23 -13.63
CA ALA A 31 -4.54 -0.86 -12.36
C ALA A 31 -3.84 -2.22 -12.55
N VAL A 32 -4.29 -3.01 -13.53
CA VAL A 32 -3.63 -4.27 -13.90
C VAL A 32 -2.24 -4.00 -14.50
N GLU A 33 -2.10 -2.98 -15.35
CA GLU A 33 -0.78 -2.59 -15.88
C GLU A 33 0.18 -2.16 -14.77
N GLU A 34 -0.29 -1.33 -13.82
CA GLU A 34 0.49 -0.91 -12.66
C GLU A 34 0.90 -2.09 -11.79
N SER A 35 -0.01 -3.04 -11.52
CA SER A 35 0.32 -4.26 -10.76
C SER A 35 1.37 -5.12 -11.47
N ASN A 36 1.30 -5.24 -12.80
CA ASN A 36 2.31 -5.96 -13.57
C ASN A 36 3.69 -5.27 -13.52
N ILE A 37 3.74 -3.93 -13.48
CA ILE A 37 4.98 -3.19 -13.26
C ILE A 37 5.56 -3.55 -11.88
N VAL A 38 4.74 -3.59 -10.83
CA VAL A 38 5.19 -4.00 -9.50
C VAL A 38 5.75 -5.42 -9.53
N LEU A 39 4.98 -6.37 -10.07
CA LEU A 39 5.36 -7.79 -10.15
C LEU A 39 6.69 -8.00 -10.88
N GLU A 40 6.89 -7.31 -12.01
CA GLU A 40 8.14 -7.38 -12.77
C GLU A 40 9.33 -6.88 -11.97
N ASN A 41 9.15 -5.83 -11.16
CA ASN A 41 10.21 -5.24 -10.36
C ASN A 41 10.56 -6.06 -9.10
N ILE A 42 9.62 -6.86 -8.57
CA ILE A 42 9.84 -7.61 -7.32
C ILE A 42 10.12 -9.10 -7.52
N LYS A 43 9.96 -9.64 -8.73
CA LYS A 43 10.03 -11.09 -9.01
C LYS A 43 11.34 -11.78 -8.58
N ASP A 44 12.44 -11.03 -8.59
CA ASP A 44 13.78 -11.54 -8.27
C ASP A 44 14.14 -11.37 -6.77
N TYR A 45 13.21 -10.85 -5.96
CA TYR A 45 13.42 -10.59 -4.54
C TYR A 45 12.48 -11.42 -3.67
N LYS A 46 12.93 -11.71 -2.46
CA LYS A 46 12.11 -12.39 -1.46
C LYS A 46 11.21 -11.38 -0.75
N ILE A 47 9.99 -11.22 -1.23
CA ILE A 47 8.97 -10.38 -0.61
C ILE A 47 8.23 -11.22 0.44
N THR A 48 8.30 -10.83 1.70
CA THR A 48 7.73 -11.56 2.85
C THR A 48 6.57 -10.83 3.51
N TYR A 49 6.49 -9.52 3.28
CA TYR A 49 5.39 -8.66 3.71
C TYR A 49 4.50 -8.27 2.52
N PRO A 50 3.34 -7.66 2.75
CA PRO A 50 2.39 -7.39 1.68
C PRO A 50 2.91 -6.47 0.57
N VAL A 51 2.23 -6.57 -0.57
CA VAL A 51 2.24 -5.58 -1.64
C VAL A 51 1.04 -4.67 -1.42
N ALA A 52 1.28 -3.43 -1.02
CA ALA A 52 0.24 -2.47 -0.69
C ALA A 52 -0.12 -1.58 -1.89
N PHE A 53 -1.42 -1.41 -2.09
CA PHE A 53 -1.99 -0.46 -3.02
C PHE A 53 -2.30 0.85 -2.29
N ASP A 54 -1.66 1.93 -2.70
CA ASP A 54 -1.90 3.29 -2.25
C ASP A 54 -2.54 4.08 -3.40
N MET A 55 -3.78 4.51 -3.23
CA MET A 55 -4.46 5.38 -4.16
C MET A 55 -4.91 6.61 -3.39
N SER A 56 -4.13 7.66 -3.44
CA SER A 56 -4.36 8.88 -2.69
C SER A 56 -4.33 10.11 -3.60
N PHE A 57 -4.98 11.19 -3.16
CA PHE A 57 -4.82 12.48 -3.83
C PHE A 57 -3.38 12.97 -3.63
N VAL A 58 -2.75 13.34 -4.73
CA VAL A 58 -1.41 13.92 -4.69
C VAL A 58 -1.52 15.44 -4.89
N ASP A 59 -0.79 16.20 -4.06
CA ASP A 59 -0.76 17.66 -4.14
C ASP A 59 -0.02 18.14 -5.39
N ASN A 60 -0.62 17.92 -6.55
CA ASN A 60 -0.14 18.49 -7.81
C ASN A 60 -1.30 18.68 -8.80
N ASP A 61 -1.10 19.53 -9.79
CA ASP A 61 -2.11 19.87 -10.81
C ASP A 61 -2.49 18.72 -11.75
N THR A 62 -1.98 17.52 -11.52
CA THR A 62 -2.13 16.37 -12.41
C THR A 62 -2.82 15.18 -11.76
N THR A 63 -3.50 15.38 -10.62
CA THR A 63 -4.25 14.32 -9.96
C THR A 63 -5.36 13.78 -10.85
N ARG A 64 -5.15 12.61 -11.45
CA ARG A 64 -6.08 12.00 -12.41
C ARG A 64 -7.33 11.42 -11.73
N ILE A 65 -7.20 11.04 -10.47
CA ILE A 65 -8.21 10.27 -9.74
C ILE A 65 -9.34 11.12 -9.12
N GLU A 66 -9.24 12.45 -9.14
CA GLU A 66 -10.25 13.34 -8.53
C GLU A 66 -11.65 13.17 -9.11
N THR A 67 -11.74 12.92 -10.41
CA THR A 67 -13.02 12.76 -11.11
C THR A 67 -13.52 11.32 -11.16
N VAL A 68 -12.74 10.38 -10.67
CA VAL A 68 -13.11 8.95 -10.64
C VAL A 68 -14.14 8.71 -9.55
N SER A 69 -15.24 8.05 -9.89
CA SER A 69 -16.29 7.75 -8.92
C SER A 69 -15.80 6.78 -7.82
N ARG A 70 -16.43 6.85 -6.63
CA ARG A 70 -16.18 5.88 -5.54
C ARG A 70 -16.31 4.43 -6.00
N ALA A 71 -17.31 4.15 -6.84
CA ALA A 71 -17.54 2.81 -7.37
C ALA A 71 -16.40 2.34 -8.28
N ASP A 72 -15.86 3.24 -9.10
CA ASP A 72 -14.78 2.90 -10.01
C ASP A 72 -13.43 2.86 -9.27
N LYS A 73 -13.16 3.75 -8.31
CA LYS A 73 -12.02 3.62 -7.40
C LYS A 73 -11.99 2.26 -6.71
N THR A 74 -13.17 1.77 -6.28
CA THR A 74 -13.29 0.44 -5.67
C THR A 74 -12.92 -0.69 -6.63
N LYS A 75 -13.37 -0.61 -7.89
CA LYS A 75 -13.03 -1.63 -8.92
C LYS A 75 -11.54 -1.58 -9.29
N ILE A 76 -11.00 -0.37 -9.44
CA ILE A 76 -9.57 -0.14 -9.71
C ILE A 76 -8.72 -0.75 -8.59
N THR A 77 -9.04 -0.42 -7.33
CA THR A 77 -8.38 -1.02 -6.16
C THR A 77 -8.46 -2.55 -6.22
N LYS A 78 -9.65 -3.09 -6.48
CA LYS A 78 -9.84 -4.54 -6.55
C LYS A 78 -9.02 -5.18 -7.67
N ALA A 79 -8.98 -4.59 -8.85
CA ALA A 79 -8.24 -5.13 -10.00
C ALA A 79 -6.74 -5.24 -9.72
N PHE A 80 -6.15 -4.24 -9.06
CA PHE A 80 -4.77 -4.29 -8.61
C PHE A 80 -4.54 -5.43 -7.60
N LEU A 81 -5.36 -5.48 -6.55
CA LEU A 81 -5.21 -6.46 -5.47
C LEU A 81 -5.41 -7.90 -5.94
N ASP A 82 -6.43 -8.13 -6.80
CA ASP A 82 -6.67 -9.44 -7.41
C ASP A 82 -5.45 -9.92 -8.22
N THR A 83 -4.81 -9.02 -8.98
CA THR A 83 -3.63 -9.32 -9.79
C THR A 83 -2.43 -9.68 -8.92
N ILE A 84 -2.21 -8.95 -7.83
CA ILE A 84 -1.14 -9.23 -6.86
C ILE A 84 -1.38 -10.57 -6.16
N GLU A 85 -2.63 -10.85 -5.75
CA GLU A 85 -3.00 -12.11 -5.11
C GLU A 85 -2.83 -13.31 -6.06
N ALA A 86 -3.26 -13.16 -7.32
CA ALA A 86 -3.12 -14.20 -8.34
C ALA A 86 -1.65 -14.55 -8.63
N ALA A 87 -0.74 -13.60 -8.45
CA ALA A 87 0.71 -13.81 -8.55
C ALA A 87 1.34 -14.44 -7.29
N GLY A 88 0.54 -14.71 -6.24
CA GLY A 88 0.99 -15.38 -5.02
C GLY A 88 1.53 -14.45 -3.94
N TYR A 89 1.41 -13.16 -4.09
CA TYR A 89 1.76 -12.18 -3.06
C TYR A 89 0.54 -11.84 -2.20
N LYS A 90 0.79 -11.33 -0.98
CA LYS A 90 -0.27 -10.85 -0.10
C LYS A 90 -0.63 -9.42 -0.45
N PRO A 91 -1.84 -9.13 -0.94
CA PRO A 91 -2.29 -7.77 -1.21
C PRO A 91 -2.71 -7.05 0.06
N LEU A 92 -2.56 -5.73 0.09
CA LEU A 92 -2.94 -4.87 1.19
C LEU A 92 -3.47 -3.52 0.67
N ILE A 93 -4.49 -2.97 1.31
CA ILE A 93 -5.02 -1.64 1.00
C ILE A 93 -4.38 -0.64 1.97
N TYR A 94 -3.67 0.36 1.45
CA TYR A 94 -3.21 1.49 2.24
C TYR A 94 -4.12 2.69 2.03
N GLY A 95 -4.37 3.45 3.09
CA GLY A 95 -5.06 4.72 3.00
C GLY A 95 -5.26 5.37 4.37
N ASP A 96 -5.55 6.67 4.35
CA ASP A 96 -6.02 7.36 5.53
C ASP A 96 -7.49 7.02 5.83
N LYS A 97 -7.93 7.40 7.01
CA LYS A 97 -9.30 7.16 7.48
C LYS A 97 -10.35 7.73 6.52
N GLU A 98 -10.13 8.94 6.00
CA GLU A 98 -11.08 9.62 5.13
C GLU A 98 -11.19 8.93 3.79
N TRP A 99 -10.05 8.59 3.18
CA TRP A 99 -9.99 7.80 1.95
C TRP A 99 -10.73 6.47 2.09
N LEU A 100 -10.37 5.69 3.09
CA LEU A 100 -10.93 4.35 3.31
C LEU A 100 -12.45 4.36 3.52
N ILE A 101 -12.99 5.41 4.14
CA ILE A 101 -14.44 5.51 4.41
C ILE A 101 -15.21 6.13 3.24
N LYS A 102 -14.66 7.17 2.60
CA LYS A 102 -15.40 7.98 1.62
C LYS A 102 -15.12 7.59 0.18
N GLU A 103 -13.87 7.24 -0.15
CA GLU A 103 -13.42 7.13 -1.53
C GLU A 103 -13.53 5.72 -2.10
N ILE A 104 -13.59 4.68 -1.26
CA ILE A 104 -13.76 3.30 -1.68
C ILE A 104 -14.88 2.59 -0.89
N ASP A 105 -15.41 1.51 -1.45
CA ASP A 105 -16.40 0.65 -0.80
C ASP A 105 -15.73 -0.60 -0.20
N LEU A 106 -15.33 -0.50 1.05
CA LEU A 106 -14.66 -1.59 1.78
C LEU A 106 -15.50 -2.87 1.89
N SER A 107 -16.84 -2.78 1.76
CA SER A 107 -17.68 -3.98 1.79
C SER A 107 -17.41 -4.92 0.61
N LYS A 108 -16.97 -4.36 -0.51
CA LYS A 108 -16.56 -5.11 -1.72
C LYS A 108 -15.10 -5.55 -1.71
N LEU A 109 -14.33 -5.06 -0.75
CA LEU A 109 -12.91 -5.31 -0.58
C LEU A 109 -12.62 -6.06 0.72
N SER A 110 -13.63 -6.65 1.35
CA SER A 110 -13.56 -7.27 2.68
C SER A 110 -12.63 -8.50 2.76
N ALA A 111 -12.22 -9.05 1.63
CA ALA A 111 -11.23 -10.13 1.56
C ALA A 111 -9.79 -9.66 1.83
N TYR A 112 -9.53 -8.35 1.69
CA TYR A 112 -8.21 -7.77 1.81
C TYR A 112 -7.99 -7.13 3.17
N ASP A 113 -6.74 -7.16 3.62
CA ASP A 113 -6.32 -6.46 4.84
C ASP A 113 -6.12 -4.97 4.57
N VAL A 114 -6.17 -4.17 5.63
CA VAL A 114 -6.03 -2.71 5.56
C VAL A 114 -4.81 -2.26 6.35
N TRP A 115 -4.04 -1.37 5.77
CA TRP A 115 -2.99 -0.58 6.39
C TRP A 115 -3.50 0.86 6.56
N LEU A 116 -3.91 1.17 7.77
CA LEU A 116 -4.43 2.48 8.14
C LEU A 116 -3.30 3.50 8.29
N SER A 117 -3.45 4.66 7.68
CA SER A 117 -2.64 5.86 7.96
C SER A 117 -3.46 6.81 8.82
N GLN A 118 -3.08 6.95 10.09
CA GLN A 118 -3.71 7.89 11.00
C GLN A 118 -2.71 8.30 12.09
N MET A 119 -2.29 9.58 12.08
CA MET A 119 -1.24 10.13 12.94
C MET A 119 -1.84 10.62 14.27
N GLU A 120 -2.35 9.70 15.06
CA GLU A 120 -3.00 9.95 16.35
C GLU A 120 -2.41 9.01 17.40
N ASP A 121 -2.54 9.36 18.69
CA ASP A 121 -2.11 8.48 19.79
C ASP A 121 -2.92 7.19 19.84
N VAL A 122 -4.21 7.29 19.48
CA VAL A 122 -5.14 6.16 19.38
C VAL A 122 -5.99 6.35 18.13
N PRO A 123 -5.96 5.39 17.18
CA PRO A 123 -6.75 5.51 15.97
C PRO A 123 -8.26 5.38 16.30
N ASP A 124 -9.05 6.25 15.69
CA ASP A 124 -10.51 6.22 15.82
C ASP A 124 -11.21 5.67 14.56
N TYR A 125 -10.44 5.03 13.68
CA TYR A 125 -10.98 4.32 12.51
C TYR A 125 -11.86 3.16 12.94
N PRO A 126 -13.13 3.09 12.47
CA PRO A 126 -14.12 2.20 13.07
C PRO A 126 -14.10 0.75 12.55
N TYR A 127 -13.25 0.44 11.57
CA TYR A 127 -13.19 -0.87 10.94
C TYR A 127 -11.88 -1.58 11.26
N ARG A 128 -11.81 -2.86 10.88
CA ARG A 128 -10.60 -3.68 11.05
C ARG A 128 -9.45 -3.15 10.18
N PHE A 129 -8.27 -3.12 10.76
CA PHE A 129 -6.98 -2.93 10.07
C PHE A 129 -5.95 -3.89 10.67
N THR A 130 -4.91 -4.20 9.91
CA THR A 130 -3.85 -5.14 10.29
C THR A 130 -2.49 -4.47 10.39
N MET A 131 -2.34 -3.31 9.77
CA MET A 131 -1.19 -2.44 9.92
C MET A 131 -1.65 -1.01 10.21
N TRP A 132 -0.81 -0.26 10.93
CA TRP A 132 -1.10 1.12 11.29
C TRP A 132 0.15 1.97 11.16
N GLN A 133 0.11 2.99 10.30
CA GLN A 133 1.07 4.06 10.24
C GLN A 133 0.66 5.14 11.24
N TYR A 134 1.45 5.27 12.31
CA TYR A 134 1.13 6.16 13.43
C TYR A 134 1.98 7.43 13.48
N ALA A 135 3.09 7.49 12.72
CA ALA A 135 3.94 8.67 12.63
C ALA A 135 4.62 8.75 11.25
N ASN A 136 4.93 9.96 10.80
CA ASN A 136 5.57 10.24 9.51
C ASN A 136 6.73 11.24 9.60
N ASP A 137 7.13 11.63 10.80
CA ASP A 137 8.13 12.65 11.07
C ASP A 137 9.25 12.20 12.02
N VAL A 138 9.47 10.89 12.13
CA VAL A 138 10.44 10.31 13.05
C VAL A 138 11.84 10.34 12.44
N THR A 139 12.80 10.83 13.20
CA THR A 139 14.22 10.78 12.84
C THR A 139 14.82 9.46 13.31
N ILE A 140 15.49 8.74 12.40
CA ILE A 140 16.19 7.48 12.67
C ILE A 140 17.65 7.63 12.30
N ASP A 141 18.55 7.23 13.17
CA ASP A 141 19.99 7.27 12.92
C ASP A 141 20.35 6.46 11.65
N GLY A 142 21.05 7.10 10.74
CA GLY A 142 21.45 6.52 9.46
C GLY A 142 20.45 6.70 8.33
N ILE A 143 19.29 7.30 8.59
CA ILE A 143 18.29 7.66 7.56
C ILE A 143 18.28 9.19 7.39
N ALA A 144 18.50 9.66 6.17
CA ALA A 144 18.39 11.08 5.85
C ALA A 144 16.92 11.49 5.72
N GLY A 145 16.49 12.48 6.49
CA GLY A 145 15.12 12.97 6.52
C GLY A 145 14.26 12.25 7.56
N TYR A 146 12.95 12.27 7.34
CA TYR A 146 11.98 11.64 8.22
C TYR A 146 11.60 10.24 7.73
N ALA A 147 11.29 9.37 8.68
CA ALA A 147 10.81 8.02 8.43
C ALA A 147 9.36 7.86 8.91
N ASN A 148 8.60 7.08 8.16
CA ASN A 148 7.27 6.65 8.56
C ASN A 148 7.39 5.49 9.55
N MET A 149 6.65 5.54 10.65
CA MET A 149 6.62 4.48 11.65
C MET A 149 5.30 3.74 11.60
N ASN A 150 5.41 2.41 11.65
CA ASN A 150 4.28 1.52 11.49
C ASN A 150 4.28 0.42 12.54
N ILE A 151 3.10 -0.07 12.86
CA ILE A 151 2.88 -1.29 13.64
C ILE A 151 2.15 -2.29 12.76
N SER A 152 2.66 -3.50 12.65
CA SER A 152 1.93 -4.64 12.10
C SER A 152 1.38 -5.48 13.25
N PHE A 153 0.08 -5.71 13.26
CA PHE A 153 -0.61 -6.56 14.25
C PHE A 153 -0.63 -8.03 13.84
N ILE A 154 -0.16 -8.31 12.63
CA ILE A 154 -0.04 -9.65 12.04
C ILE A 154 1.40 -9.83 11.55
N ASP A 155 2.01 -10.96 11.83
CA ASP A 155 3.26 -11.36 11.19
C ASP A 155 2.96 -12.00 9.83
N TYR A 156 3.19 -11.27 8.77
CA TYR A 156 2.98 -11.74 7.41
C TYR A 156 4.10 -12.65 6.91
N SER A 157 5.22 -12.71 7.61
CA SER A 157 6.36 -13.57 7.23
C SER A 157 6.17 -15.03 7.63
N GLU A 158 5.27 -15.30 8.56
CA GLU A 158 4.88 -16.66 8.98
C GLU A 158 3.82 -17.21 8.01
N LYS A 159 4.23 -18.08 7.09
CA LYS A 159 3.36 -18.91 6.25
C LYS A 159 3.67 -20.37 6.44
#